data_0311dd93abc222afa3771fe94b8c4782
#
_entry.id   0311dd93abc222afa3771fe94b8c4782
#
_cell.length_a   1.000
_cell.length_b   1.000
_cell.length_c   1.000
_cell.angle_alpha   90.00
_cell.angle_beta   90.00
_cell.angle_gamma   90.00
#
_symmetry.space_group_name_H-M   'P 1'
#
loop_
_entity.id
_entity.type
_entity.pdbx_description
1 polymer ?
#
loop_
_entity_poly.entity_id
_entity_poly.type
_entity_poly.pdbx_seq_one_letter_code
_entity_poly.pdbx_strand_id
1 'polypeptide(L)'
;DTLAWLGEKLSFLKLDVDEDEEEELEIEERAFAPGRELPEGDPKQRLERSRRQTRHWRIFLASLIVIIAGSFFLYNQLHVFRDYVITASKSVEAVSGTKYLSVGKKLYRYNSDGVSCISRTGDTEWSVTYSMQAPIADLCDGTMVIAEQQGTQVYIVNRDGLLGNFETQIPILKARVSRQGVVALVLQDDTVTWVNLYQADGTSVATDKTTVGESGYPL
;
A
#
# COMPACT_ATOMS: atom_id res chain seq x y z
N ASP A 1 -15.20 7.24 -15.68
CA ASP A 1 -15.13 8.68 -16.02
C ASP A 1 -13.75 9.12 -16.53
N THR A 2 -12.68 8.43 -16.19
CA THR A 2 -11.31 8.72 -16.69
C THR A 2 -11.07 8.26 -18.12
N LEU A 3 -11.76 7.24 -18.60
CA LEU A 3 -11.64 6.74 -19.98
C LEU A 3 -12.38 7.60 -21.00
N ALA A 4 -13.47 8.25 -20.61
CA ALA A 4 -14.22 9.18 -21.47
C ALA A 4 -13.42 10.46 -21.72
N TRP A 5 -12.71 10.98 -20.70
CA TRP A 5 -11.84 12.15 -20.82
C TRP A 5 -10.60 11.90 -21.70
N LEU A 6 -10.06 10.67 -21.67
CA LEU A 6 -8.96 10.27 -22.58
C LEU A 6 -9.41 10.14 -24.03
N GLY A 7 -10.66 9.74 -24.28
CA GLY A 7 -11.23 9.64 -25.63
C GLY A 7 -11.42 11.02 -26.29
N GLU A 8 -11.82 12.01 -25.53
CA GLU A 8 -12.01 13.39 -26.01
C GLU A 8 -10.67 14.08 -26.34
N LYS A 9 -9.61 13.79 -25.58
CA LYS A 9 -8.25 14.30 -25.89
C LYS A 9 -7.57 13.61 -27.05
N LEU A 10 -7.91 12.36 -27.33
CA LEU A 10 -7.35 11.62 -28.48
C LEU A 10 -8.05 12.01 -29.82
N SER A 11 -9.27 12.53 -29.77
CA SER A 11 -9.93 13.07 -30.96
C SER A 11 -9.27 14.36 -31.48
N PHE A 12 -8.67 15.16 -30.60
CA PHE A 12 -7.92 16.36 -30.97
C PHE A 12 -6.62 16.05 -31.73
N LEU A 13 -6.01 14.88 -31.47
CA LEU A 13 -4.82 14.40 -32.21
C LEU A 13 -5.15 13.86 -33.61
N LYS A 14 -6.41 13.56 -33.88
CA LYS A 14 -6.87 13.01 -35.17
C LYS A 14 -7.25 14.10 -36.19
N LEU A 15 -7.58 15.30 -35.71
CA LEU A 15 -7.91 16.46 -36.56
C LEU A 15 -6.68 17.12 -37.21
N ASP A 16 -5.50 16.95 -36.63
CA ASP A 16 -4.25 17.58 -37.13
C ASP A 16 -3.63 16.85 -38.34
N VAL A 17 -4.11 15.66 -38.70
CA VAL A 17 -3.58 14.87 -39.84
C VAL A 17 -4.26 15.27 -41.16
N ASP A 18 -5.51 15.67 -41.06
CA ASP A 18 -6.31 16.03 -42.29
C ASP A 18 -6.03 17.47 -42.77
N GLU A 19 -5.66 18.38 -41.85
CA GLU A 19 -5.28 19.76 -42.20
C GLU A 19 -3.92 19.82 -42.92
N ASP A 20 -2.98 18.96 -42.56
CA ASP A 20 -1.63 18.88 -43.23
C ASP A 20 -1.72 18.41 -44.71
N GLU A 21 -2.72 17.57 -45.04
CA GLU A 21 -2.93 17.10 -46.42
C GLU A 21 -3.62 18.15 -47.30
N GLU A 22 -4.54 18.95 -46.76
CA GLU A 22 -5.19 20.05 -47.51
C GLU A 22 -4.21 21.22 -47.76
N GLU A 23 -3.31 21.51 -46.79
CA GLU A 23 -2.28 22.54 -46.95
C GLU A 23 -1.22 22.12 -48.02
N GLU A 24 -0.87 20.82 -48.10
CA GLU A 24 0.04 20.30 -49.15
C GLU A 24 -0.57 20.44 -50.57
N LEU A 25 -1.88 20.23 -50.70
CA LEU A 25 -2.59 20.39 -51.98
C LEU A 25 -2.70 21.86 -52.44
N GLU A 26 -2.97 22.78 -51.49
CA GLU A 26 -2.99 24.22 -51.80
C GLU A 26 -1.61 24.77 -52.16
N ILE A 27 -0.51 24.24 -51.61
CA ILE A 27 0.85 24.64 -51.92
C ILE A 27 1.22 24.15 -53.34
N GLU A 28 0.76 22.97 -53.73
CA GLU A 28 1.00 22.43 -55.07
C GLU A 28 0.24 23.20 -56.16
N GLU A 29 -1.00 23.64 -55.90
CA GLU A 29 -1.81 24.42 -56.84
C GLU A 29 -1.27 25.86 -56.97
N ARG A 30 -0.73 26.47 -55.92
CA ARG A 30 -0.06 27.79 -55.97
C ARG A 30 1.29 27.75 -56.68
N ALA A 31 1.95 26.63 -56.70
CA ALA A 31 3.24 26.47 -57.40
C ALA A 31 3.08 26.40 -58.94
N PHE A 32 1.87 26.15 -59.45
CA PHE A 32 1.61 26.01 -60.90
C PHE A 32 1.07 27.27 -61.56
N ALA A 33 1.04 28.42 -60.86
CA ALA A 33 0.61 29.68 -61.47
C ALA A 33 1.63 30.19 -62.51
N PRO A 34 1.22 30.42 -63.75
CA PRO A 34 2.15 30.82 -64.79
C PRO A 34 2.63 32.27 -64.59
N GLY A 35 3.89 32.46 -64.31
CA GLY A 35 4.53 33.79 -64.24
C GLY A 35 5.44 34.05 -63.04
N ARG A 36 5.76 33.07 -62.23
CA ARG A 36 6.72 33.26 -61.10
C ARG A 36 8.04 32.55 -61.45
N GLU A 37 9.10 33.36 -61.55
CA GLU A 37 10.47 32.83 -61.67
C GLU A 37 10.75 31.96 -60.42
N LEU A 38 10.99 30.71 -60.63
CA LEU A 38 11.34 29.73 -59.58
C LEU A 38 12.76 30.07 -59.08
N PRO A 39 12.99 30.17 -57.79
CA PRO A 39 14.35 30.33 -57.24
C PRO A 39 15.15 29.08 -57.56
N GLU A 40 16.33 29.29 -58.16
CA GLU A 40 17.30 28.23 -58.53
C GLU A 40 17.69 27.39 -57.31
N GLY A 41 17.18 26.21 -57.22
CA GLY A 41 17.49 25.19 -56.20
C GLY A 41 16.63 23.97 -56.40
N ASP A 42 17.28 22.82 -56.49
CA ASP A 42 16.67 21.52 -56.80
C ASP A 42 15.50 21.24 -55.79
N PRO A 43 14.24 21.16 -56.21
CA PRO A 43 13.07 21.04 -55.34
C PRO A 43 13.11 19.79 -54.45
N LYS A 44 13.83 18.74 -54.91
CA LYS A 44 13.99 17.49 -54.16
C LYS A 44 14.84 17.68 -52.86
N GLN A 45 15.86 18.56 -52.92
CA GLN A 45 16.72 18.81 -51.77
C GLN A 45 16.02 19.66 -50.65
N ARG A 46 15.05 20.48 -51.04
CA ARG A 46 14.26 21.27 -50.09
C ARG A 46 13.24 20.41 -49.35
N LEU A 47 12.57 19.50 -50.04
CA LEU A 47 11.63 18.54 -49.44
C LEU A 47 12.32 17.56 -48.49
N GLU A 48 13.52 17.10 -48.80
CA GLU A 48 14.26 16.21 -47.92
C GLU A 48 14.76 16.91 -46.64
N ARG A 49 15.13 18.20 -46.71
CA ARG A 49 15.52 18.98 -45.52
C ARG A 49 14.33 19.27 -44.62
N SER A 50 13.18 19.58 -45.20
CA SER A 50 11.92 19.80 -44.42
C SER A 50 11.48 18.51 -43.71
N ARG A 51 11.46 17.37 -44.41
CA ARG A 51 11.11 16.07 -43.85
C ARG A 51 12.06 15.60 -42.73
N ARG A 52 13.36 15.90 -42.80
CA ARG A 52 14.32 15.60 -41.74
C ARG A 52 14.07 16.50 -40.51
N GLN A 53 13.78 17.77 -40.71
CA GLN A 53 13.57 18.74 -39.65
C GLN A 53 12.26 18.45 -38.87
N THR A 54 11.18 18.11 -39.56
CA THR A 54 9.91 17.71 -38.94
C THR A 54 10.02 16.37 -38.21
N ARG A 55 10.79 15.42 -38.77
CA ARG A 55 11.04 14.13 -38.09
C ARG A 55 11.83 14.31 -36.78
N HIS A 56 12.85 15.15 -36.76
CA HIS A 56 13.61 15.46 -35.55
C HIS A 56 12.75 16.19 -34.52
N TRP A 57 11.87 17.08 -34.97
CA TRP A 57 10.93 17.77 -34.10
C TRP A 57 9.90 16.83 -33.46
N ARG A 58 9.35 15.90 -34.21
CA ARG A 58 8.44 14.85 -33.70
C ARG A 58 9.14 13.93 -32.70
N ILE A 59 10.38 13.53 -32.98
CA ILE A 59 11.17 12.72 -32.04
C ILE A 59 11.47 13.52 -30.76
N PHE A 60 11.80 14.80 -30.88
CA PHE A 60 12.03 15.68 -29.73
C PHE A 60 10.79 15.86 -28.88
N LEU A 61 9.62 16.11 -29.50
CA LEU A 61 8.34 16.20 -28.79
C LEU A 61 7.98 14.86 -28.08
N ALA A 62 8.15 13.74 -28.76
CA ALA A 62 7.92 12.43 -28.16
C ALA A 62 8.84 12.16 -26.95
N SER A 63 10.13 12.50 -27.06
CA SER A 63 11.07 12.36 -25.95
C SER A 63 10.73 13.28 -24.77
N LEU A 64 10.27 14.49 -25.05
CA LEU A 64 9.83 15.44 -24.01
C LEU A 64 8.62 14.91 -23.24
N ILE A 65 7.64 14.33 -23.96
CA ILE A 65 6.45 13.72 -23.34
C ILE A 65 6.86 12.55 -22.42
N VAL A 66 7.78 11.71 -22.89
CA VAL A 66 8.29 10.57 -22.07
C VAL A 66 9.02 11.07 -20.84
N ILE A 67 9.82 12.13 -20.95
CA ILE A 67 10.53 12.73 -19.81
C ILE A 67 9.53 13.32 -18.79
N ILE A 68 8.51 14.05 -19.26
CA ILE A 68 7.48 14.62 -18.40
C ILE A 68 6.68 13.51 -17.70
N ALA A 69 6.27 12.47 -18.43
CA ALA A 69 5.55 11.33 -17.87
C ALA A 69 6.39 10.56 -16.86
N GLY A 70 7.68 10.33 -17.16
CA GLY A 70 8.63 9.69 -16.26
C GLY A 70 8.89 10.51 -15.00
N SER A 71 9.06 11.84 -15.15
CA SER A 71 9.22 12.76 -14.03
C SER A 71 7.98 12.82 -13.14
N PHE A 72 6.78 12.84 -13.74
CA PHE A 72 5.52 12.80 -13.01
C PHE A 72 5.36 11.46 -12.25
N PHE A 73 5.71 10.34 -12.89
CA PHE A 73 5.67 9.03 -12.25
C PHE A 73 6.64 8.94 -11.08
N LEU A 74 7.89 9.38 -11.26
CA LEU A 74 8.89 9.43 -10.20
C LEU A 74 8.48 10.38 -9.06
N TYR A 75 7.93 11.55 -9.39
CA TYR A 75 7.41 12.49 -8.41
C TYR A 75 6.32 11.85 -7.56
N ASN A 76 5.36 11.15 -8.19
CA ASN A 76 4.28 10.48 -7.48
C ASN A 76 4.75 9.28 -6.64
N GLN A 77 5.82 8.59 -7.09
CA GLN A 77 6.42 7.47 -6.36
C GLN A 77 7.27 7.94 -5.16
N LEU A 78 7.98 9.05 -5.32
CA LEU A 78 8.90 9.59 -4.31
C LEU A 78 8.25 10.62 -3.40
N HIS A 79 7.03 11.08 -3.74
CA HIS A 79 6.31 12.06 -2.92
C HIS A 79 5.81 11.39 -1.63
N VAL A 80 6.60 11.49 -0.60
CA VAL A 80 6.17 11.18 0.77
C VAL A 80 5.19 12.27 1.19
N PHE A 81 3.93 11.90 1.41
CA PHE A 81 2.93 12.81 1.96
C PHE A 81 3.40 13.28 3.34
N ARG A 82 3.91 14.51 3.42
CA ARG A 82 4.32 15.15 4.67
C ARG A 82 3.15 15.82 5.39
N ASP A 83 2.11 16.12 4.65
CA ASP A 83 0.94 16.79 5.17
C ASP A 83 -0.22 15.80 5.30
N TYR A 84 -0.83 15.79 6.48
CA TYR A 84 -2.04 15.04 6.76
C TYR A 84 -3.20 16.01 6.99
N VAL A 85 -4.35 15.68 6.44
CA VAL A 85 -5.57 16.41 6.72
C VAL A 85 -6.35 15.63 7.78
N ILE A 86 -6.60 16.24 8.92
CA ILE A 86 -7.45 15.67 9.96
C ILE A 86 -8.88 15.74 9.46
N THR A 87 -9.41 14.60 8.98
CA THR A 87 -10.80 14.50 8.49
C THR A 87 -11.82 14.25 9.59
N ALA A 88 -11.39 13.72 10.73
CA ALA A 88 -12.22 13.53 11.91
C ALA A 88 -11.33 13.58 13.15
N SER A 89 -11.82 14.23 14.21
CA SER A 89 -11.19 14.24 15.52
C SER A 89 -12.26 13.89 16.55
N LYS A 90 -12.03 12.79 17.26
CA LYS A 90 -12.90 12.37 18.38
C LYS A 90 -12.02 12.28 19.63
N SER A 91 -12.37 13.04 20.66
CA SER A 91 -11.70 12.89 21.95
C SER A 91 -12.13 11.57 22.59
N VAL A 92 -11.16 10.71 22.85
CA VAL A 92 -11.36 9.46 23.57
C VAL A 92 -10.57 9.55 24.85
N GLU A 93 -11.22 9.25 25.98
CA GLU A 93 -10.49 9.12 27.25
C GLU A 93 -9.49 7.96 27.12
N ALA A 94 -8.23 8.30 27.07
CA ALA A 94 -7.17 7.31 26.97
C ALA A 94 -6.85 6.81 28.39
N VAL A 95 -7.14 5.55 28.64
CA VAL A 95 -6.63 4.85 29.83
C VAL A 95 -5.11 4.72 29.69
N SER A 96 -4.39 4.93 30.78
CA SER A 96 -2.93 4.78 30.80
C SER A 96 -2.51 3.39 30.30
N GLY A 97 -1.48 3.33 29.44
CA GLY A 97 -1.03 2.06 28.85
C GLY A 97 -1.77 1.62 27.58
N THR A 98 -2.72 2.43 27.08
CA THR A 98 -3.41 2.11 25.81
C THR A 98 -2.46 2.13 24.63
N LYS A 99 -2.47 1.07 23.84
CA LYS A 99 -1.69 0.90 22.60
C LYS A 99 -2.61 0.77 21.39
N TYR A 100 -2.09 1.14 20.23
CA TYR A 100 -2.84 1.16 18.98
C TYR A 100 -2.07 0.42 17.89
N LEU A 101 -2.79 -0.41 17.10
CA LEU A 101 -2.27 -1.12 15.92
C LEU A 101 -3.18 -0.85 14.73
N SER A 102 -2.59 -0.45 13.60
CA SER A 102 -3.33 -0.15 12.38
C SER A 102 -3.62 -1.41 11.57
N VAL A 103 -4.86 -1.59 11.12
CA VAL A 103 -5.33 -2.74 10.34
C VAL A 103 -6.10 -2.24 9.11
N GLY A 104 -5.37 -1.94 8.04
CA GLY A 104 -5.96 -1.37 6.84
C GLY A 104 -6.62 -0.02 7.11
N LYS A 105 -7.96 0.02 7.07
CA LYS A 105 -8.74 1.25 7.35
C LYS A 105 -9.30 1.32 8.77
N LYS A 106 -9.00 0.33 9.61
CA LYS A 106 -9.46 0.22 11.00
C LYS A 106 -8.27 0.33 11.95
N LEU A 107 -8.55 0.55 13.22
CA LEU A 107 -7.58 0.68 14.29
C LEU A 107 -7.95 -0.26 15.43
N TYR A 108 -7.03 -1.13 15.84
CA TYR A 108 -7.16 -1.89 17.06
C TYR A 108 -6.56 -1.10 18.21
N ARG A 109 -7.35 -0.92 19.26
CA ARG A 109 -6.94 -0.30 20.51
C ARG A 109 -6.99 -1.35 21.61
N TYR A 110 -5.89 -1.54 22.33
CA TYR A 110 -5.84 -2.49 23.44
C TYR A 110 -5.10 -1.92 24.65
N ASN A 111 -5.46 -2.39 25.83
CA ASN A 111 -4.87 -2.04 27.10
C ASN A 111 -5.00 -3.23 28.07
N SER A 112 -4.84 -3.00 29.40
CA SER A 112 -5.03 -4.00 30.45
C SER A 112 -6.45 -4.56 30.56
N ASP A 113 -7.47 -3.81 30.13
CA ASP A 113 -8.88 -4.09 30.40
C ASP A 113 -9.61 -4.67 29.18
N GLY A 114 -8.99 -4.61 28.00
CA GLY A 114 -9.62 -5.13 26.80
C GLY A 114 -9.02 -4.65 25.50
N VAL A 115 -9.62 -5.10 24.39
CA VAL A 115 -9.32 -4.69 23.03
C VAL A 115 -10.59 -4.23 22.31
N SER A 116 -10.47 -3.22 21.48
CA SER A 116 -11.56 -2.72 20.64
C SER A 116 -11.10 -2.40 19.22
N CYS A 117 -11.99 -2.62 18.26
CA CYS A 117 -11.83 -2.21 16.89
C CYS A 117 -12.52 -0.86 16.67
N ILE A 118 -11.79 0.09 16.14
CA ILE A 118 -12.26 1.44 15.86
C ILE A 118 -12.30 1.63 14.35
N SER A 119 -13.43 2.10 13.85
CA SER A 119 -13.61 2.45 12.45
C SER A 119 -12.82 3.71 12.08
N ARG A 120 -12.75 4.00 10.78
CA ARG A 120 -12.15 5.25 10.28
C ARG A 120 -12.84 6.51 10.79
N THR A 121 -14.12 6.44 11.14
CA THR A 121 -14.93 7.55 11.68
C THR A 121 -14.72 7.74 13.19
N GLY A 122 -13.97 6.84 13.85
CA GLY A 122 -13.70 6.88 15.28
C GLY A 122 -14.75 6.14 16.12
N ASP A 123 -15.66 5.40 15.48
CA ASP A 123 -16.68 4.63 16.18
C ASP A 123 -16.16 3.23 16.52
N THR A 124 -16.52 2.73 17.69
CA THR A 124 -16.19 1.37 18.12
C THR A 124 -17.12 0.38 17.43
N GLU A 125 -16.57 -0.51 16.62
CA GLU A 125 -17.33 -1.55 15.91
C GLU A 125 -17.61 -2.75 16.83
N TRP A 126 -16.59 -3.17 17.56
CA TRP A 126 -16.71 -4.22 18.59
C TRP A 126 -15.66 -4.01 19.68
N SER A 127 -15.88 -4.63 20.83
CA SER A 127 -14.93 -4.67 21.92
C SER A 127 -14.97 -6.02 22.64
N VAL A 128 -13.82 -6.45 23.15
CA VAL A 128 -13.64 -7.65 23.95
C VAL A 128 -12.96 -7.24 25.25
N THR A 129 -13.54 -7.60 26.38
CA THR A 129 -13.02 -7.30 27.71
C THR A 129 -12.21 -8.48 28.24
N TYR A 130 -11.11 -8.19 28.87
CA TYR A 130 -10.26 -9.11 29.63
C TYR A 130 -9.61 -8.35 30.79
N SER A 131 -8.86 -9.02 31.62
CA SER A 131 -8.04 -8.38 32.65
C SER A 131 -6.64 -8.96 32.59
N MET A 132 -5.67 -8.16 32.15
CA MET A 132 -4.26 -8.53 32.03
C MET A 132 -3.36 -7.46 32.64
N GLN A 133 -2.32 -7.84 33.34
CA GLN A 133 -1.39 -6.86 33.94
C GLN A 133 -0.41 -6.31 32.88
N ALA A 134 0.11 -7.16 32.01
CA ALA A 134 1.09 -6.78 31.00
C ALA A 134 0.72 -7.35 29.62
N PRO A 135 -0.27 -6.75 28.91
CA PRO A 135 -0.68 -7.23 27.60
C PRO A 135 0.39 -6.96 26.55
N ILE A 136 0.81 -8.01 25.88
CA ILE A 136 1.60 -7.98 24.64
C ILE A 136 0.71 -8.37 23.46
N ALA A 137 0.97 -7.81 22.31
CA ALA A 137 0.17 -8.09 21.12
C ALA A 137 1.03 -8.21 19.88
N ASP A 138 0.55 -9.04 18.96
CA ASP A 138 1.08 -9.19 17.61
C ASP A 138 -0.07 -9.18 16.61
N LEU A 139 0.21 -8.68 15.40
CA LEU A 139 -0.77 -8.47 14.35
C LEU A 139 -0.27 -9.03 13.02
N CYS A 140 -1.08 -9.86 12.38
CA CYS A 140 -0.84 -10.40 11.04
C CYS A 140 -2.10 -10.32 10.18
N ASP A 141 -2.06 -9.48 9.13
CA ASP A 141 -3.13 -9.33 8.11
C ASP A 141 -4.57 -9.21 8.66
N GLY A 142 -4.72 -8.50 9.77
CA GLY A 142 -6.02 -8.24 10.40
C GLY A 142 -6.40 -9.22 11.50
N THR A 143 -5.62 -10.28 11.73
CA THR A 143 -5.73 -11.15 12.90
C THR A 143 -4.72 -10.71 13.95
N MET A 144 -5.15 -10.52 15.18
CA MET A 144 -4.33 -10.05 16.29
C MET A 144 -4.39 -11.04 17.45
N VAL A 145 -3.25 -11.38 18.01
CA VAL A 145 -3.16 -12.06 19.29
C VAL A 145 -2.85 -11.04 20.39
N ILE A 146 -3.52 -11.17 21.51
CA ILE A 146 -3.21 -10.46 22.76
C ILE A 146 -2.92 -11.53 23.80
N ALA A 147 -1.76 -11.45 24.43
CA ALA A 147 -1.35 -12.39 25.45
C ALA A 147 -0.81 -11.65 26.67
N GLU A 148 -1.00 -12.23 27.84
CA GLU A 148 -0.46 -11.69 29.09
C GLU A 148 1.01 -12.08 29.22
N GLN A 149 1.92 -11.10 29.22
CA GLN A 149 3.33 -11.37 29.44
C GLN A 149 3.58 -11.80 30.90
N GLN A 150 4.24 -12.93 31.07
CA GLN A 150 4.42 -13.62 32.38
C GLN A 150 3.10 -14.11 33.02
N GLY A 151 2.00 -14.06 32.28
CA GLY A 151 0.73 -14.67 32.61
C GLY A 151 0.41 -15.83 31.68
N THR A 152 -0.85 -16.25 31.67
CA THR A 152 -1.32 -17.43 30.94
C THR A 152 -2.45 -17.13 29.92
N GLN A 153 -3.05 -15.96 29.97
CA GLN A 153 -4.21 -15.63 29.16
C GLN A 153 -3.84 -15.30 27.70
N VAL A 154 -4.61 -15.80 26.76
CA VAL A 154 -4.48 -15.53 25.33
C VAL A 154 -5.83 -15.22 24.73
N TYR A 155 -5.93 -14.14 23.99
CA TYR A 155 -7.09 -13.72 23.19
C TYR A 155 -6.68 -13.52 21.75
N ILE A 156 -7.49 -14.03 20.83
CA ILE A 156 -7.27 -13.89 19.40
C ILE A 156 -8.49 -13.19 18.80
N VAL A 157 -8.25 -12.09 18.12
CA VAL A 157 -9.30 -11.29 17.49
C VAL A 157 -9.01 -11.10 16.02
N ASN A 158 -10.05 -10.88 15.25
CA ASN A 158 -9.96 -10.53 13.84
C ASN A 158 -10.80 -9.27 13.54
N ARG A 159 -11.03 -8.99 12.25
CA ARG A 159 -11.83 -7.84 11.82
C ARG A 159 -13.29 -7.90 12.26
N ASP A 160 -13.80 -9.07 12.58
CA ASP A 160 -15.20 -9.34 12.91
C ASP A 160 -15.43 -9.47 14.43
N GLY A 161 -14.36 -9.58 15.22
CA GLY A 161 -14.42 -9.68 16.68
C GLY A 161 -13.53 -10.77 17.26
N LEU A 162 -13.97 -11.38 18.34
CA LEU A 162 -13.26 -12.46 19.01
C LEU A 162 -13.27 -13.72 18.15
N LEU A 163 -12.09 -14.24 17.82
CA LEU A 163 -11.91 -15.51 17.12
C LEU A 163 -11.81 -16.69 18.10
N GLY A 164 -11.14 -16.47 19.23
CA GLY A 164 -11.02 -17.45 20.30
C GLY A 164 -10.19 -16.92 21.47
N ASN A 165 -10.24 -17.65 22.56
CA ASN A 165 -9.43 -17.39 23.74
C ASN A 165 -9.13 -18.69 24.46
N PHE A 166 -7.98 -18.76 25.14
CA PHE A 166 -7.56 -19.91 25.93
C PHE A 166 -6.51 -19.47 26.98
N GLU A 167 -6.21 -20.39 27.88
CA GLU A 167 -5.16 -20.21 28.86
C GLU A 167 -4.06 -21.26 28.69
N THR A 168 -2.82 -20.85 28.88
CA THR A 168 -1.66 -21.75 28.92
C THR A 168 -1.40 -22.22 30.35
N GLN A 169 -0.69 -23.36 30.49
CA GLN A 169 -0.28 -23.83 31.83
C GLN A 169 1.05 -23.23 32.30
N ILE A 170 1.81 -22.65 31.37
CA ILE A 170 3.13 -22.10 31.59
C ILE A 170 3.10 -20.62 31.20
N PRO A 171 3.76 -19.73 31.96
CA PRO A 171 3.80 -18.30 31.67
C PRO A 171 4.30 -17.98 30.25
N ILE A 172 3.67 -17.01 29.62
CA ILE A 172 3.95 -16.57 28.25
C ILE A 172 5.05 -15.53 28.28
N LEU A 173 6.10 -15.74 27.49
CA LEU A 173 7.17 -14.77 27.26
C LEU A 173 6.94 -13.92 26.02
N LYS A 174 6.53 -14.56 24.92
CA LYS A 174 6.24 -13.92 23.63
C LYS A 174 5.06 -14.61 22.94
N ALA A 175 4.33 -13.85 22.11
CA ALA A 175 3.26 -14.34 21.27
C ALA A 175 3.42 -13.81 19.83
N ARG A 176 3.14 -14.64 18.85
CA ARG A 176 3.05 -14.30 17.43
C ARG A 176 1.82 -14.94 16.82
N VAL A 177 1.21 -14.29 15.84
CA VAL A 177 0.00 -14.81 15.20
C VAL A 177 0.16 -14.90 13.69
N SER A 178 -0.44 -15.93 13.08
CA SER A 178 -0.59 -16.05 11.64
C SER A 178 -1.91 -15.43 11.18
N ARG A 179 -2.03 -15.21 9.86
CA ARG A 179 -3.28 -14.75 9.22
C ARG A 179 -4.49 -15.64 9.55
N GLN A 180 -4.28 -16.94 9.68
CA GLN A 180 -5.34 -17.92 9.93
C GLN A 180 -5.70 -18.07 11.41
N GLY A 181 -5.05 -17.32 12.31
CA GLY A 181 -5.31 -17.40 13.74
C GLY A 181 -4.51 -18.47 14.48
N VAL A 182 -3.54 -19.10 13.82
CA VAL A 182 -2.58 -19.97 14.52
C VAL A 182 -1.60 -19.08 15.27
N VAL A 183 -1.43 -19.37 16.55
CA VAL A 183 -0.58 -18.59 17.47
C VAL A 183 0.65 -19.39 17.84
N ALA A 184 1.81 -18.79 17.71
CA ALA A 184 3.06 -19.30 18.25
C ALA A 184 3.35 -18.61 19.57
N LEU A 185 3.44 -19.37 20.65
CA LEU A 185 3.75 -18.89 21.98
C LEU A 185 5.13 -19.39 22.40
N VAL A 186 5.94 -18.48 22.92
CA VAL A 186 7.14 -18.81 23.68
C VAL A 186 6.77 -18.79 25.14
N LEU A 187 6.82 -19.95 25.76
CA LEU A 187 6.49 -20.16 27.16
C LEU A 187 7.77 -20.44 27.94
N GLN A 188 7.87 -19.95 29.16
CA GLN A 188 9.04 -20.13 29.97
C GLN A 188 8.68 -20.55 31.39
N ASP A 189 9.30 -21.64 31.83
CA ASP A 189 9.24 -22.14 33.19
C ASP A 189 10.68 -22.38 33.69
N ASP A 190 11.09 -21.59 34.69
CA ASP A 190 12.45 -21.60 35.27
C ASP A 190 13.59 -21.63 34.21
N THR A 191 14.08 -22.82 33.89
CA THR A 191 15.21 -23.06 32.99
C THR A 191 14.82 -23.60 31.63
N VAL A 192 13.55 -23.84 31.39
CA VAL A 192 13.02 -24.48 30.18
C VAL A 192 12.17 -23.50 29.39
N THR A 193 12.46 -23.37 28.11
CA THR A 193 11.66 -22.60 27.17
C THR A 193 10.94 -23.55 26.21
N TRP A 194 9.66 -23.32 26.03
CA TRP A 194 8.80 -24.05 25.13
C TRP A 194 8.36 -23.16 23.99
N VAL A 195 8.33 -23.69 22.79
CA VAL A 195 7.72 -23.04 21.64
C VAL A 195 6.52 -23.88 21.19
N ASN A 196 5.34 -23.40 21.50
CA ASN A 196 4.10 -24.11 21.22
C ASN A 196 3.29 -23.38 20.15
N LEU A 197 2.70 -24.14 19.24
CA LEU A 197 1.73 -23.67 18.25
C LEU A 197 0.34 -24.07 18.69
N TYR A 198 -0.58 -23.10 18.75
CA TYR A 198 -1.98 -23.31 19.11
C TYR A 198 -2.89 -22.84 18.00
N GLN A 199 -4.01 -23.51 17.82
CA GLN A 199 -5.15 -22.96 17.07
C GLN A 199 -5.88 -21.91 17.91
N ALA A 200 -6.80 -21.18 17.26
CA ALA A 200 -7.57 -20.14 17.94
C ALA A 200 -8.47 -20.67 19.09
N ASP A 201 -8.84 -21.95 19.04
CA ASP A 201 -9.59 -22.64 20.08
C ASP A 201 -8.72 -23.16 21.25
N GLY A 202 -7.41 -22.93 21.21
CA GLY A 202 -6.46 -23.42 22.20
C GLY A 202 -5.95 -24.85 21.96
N THR A 203 -6.34 -25.49 20.87
CA THR A 203 -5.84 -26.82 20.51
C THR A 203 -4.35 -26.72 20.16
N SER A 204 -3.50 -27.49 20.86
CA SER A 204 -2.06 -27.56 20.55
C SER A 204 -1.82 -28.29 19.24
N VAL A 205 -1.13 -27.64 18.31
CA VAL A 205 -0.75 -28.19 17.00
C VAL A 205 0.66 -28.80 17.04
N ALA A 206 1.57 -28.14 17.71
CA ALA A 206 2.95 -28.58 17.83
C ALA A 206 3.59 -28.00 19.08
N THR A 207 4.54 -28.73 19.65
CA THR A 207 5.30 -28.34 20.84
C THR A 207 6.75 -28.66 20.60
N ASP A 208 7.63 -27.70 20.83
CA ASP A 208 9.08 -27.88 20.86
C ASP A 208 9.63 -27.39 22.19
N LYS A 209 10.67 -28.07 22.68
CA LYS A 209 11.29 -27.78 23.96
C LYS A 209 12.76 -27.45 23.78
N THR A 210 13.19 -26.32 24.32
CA THR A 210 14.57 -25.86 24.30
C THR A 210 15.09 -25.59 25.71
N THR A 211 16.25 -26.14 26.05
CA THR A 211 16.95 -25.82 27.30
C THR A 211 17.98 -24.73 27.06
N VAL A 212 18.03 -23.74 27.93
CA VAL A 212 18.90 -22.55 27.82
C VAL A 212 20.41 -22.86 27.66
N GLY A 213 20.85 -24.06 28.06
CA GLY A 213 22.27 -24.45 28.00
C GLY A 213 22.75 -24.93 26.64
N GLU A 214 21.88 -25.35 25.71
CA GLU A 214 22.28 -26.02 24.45
C GLU A 214 22.05 -25.22 23.18
N SER A 215 21.08 -24.31 23.15
CA SER A 215 20.66 -23.67 21.89
C SER A 215 20.47 -22.13 21.97
N GLY A 216 20.71 -21.52 23.11
CA GLY A 216 20.41 -20.08 23.30
C GLY A 216 18.91 -19.78 23.40
N TYR A 217 18.57 -18.51 23.57
CA TYR A 217 17.15 -18.09 23.58
C TYR A 217 16.59 -18.06 22.16
N PRO A 218 15.38 -18.58 21.91
CA PRO A 218 14.69 -18.31 20.65
C PRO A 218 14.40 -16.80 20.53
N LEU A 219 14.89 -16.21 19.45
CA LEU A 219 14.77 -14.78 19.14
C LEU A 219 13.36 -14.41 18.66
#